data_995dd9a7ce8a26a63ca7b7329024bc02
#
_entry.id   995dd9a7ce8a26a63ca7b7329024bc02
#
_cell.length_a   1.000
_cell.length_b   1.000
_cell.length_c   1.000
_cell.angle_alpha   90.00
_cell.angle_beta   90.00
_cell.angle_gamma   90.00
#
_symmetry.space_group_name_H-M   'P 1'
#
loop_
_entity.id
_entity.type
_entity.pdbx_description
1 polymer ?
#
loop_
_entity_poly.entity_id
_entity_poly.type
_entity_poly.pdbx_seq_one_letter_code
_entity_poly.pdbx_strand_id
1 'polypeptide(L)'
;VSGGGDPLFHWWEHQFWWLGLFTVCSSARRRLELHTSYISTDDSKMFVLFPYSMFSRIVYHVHNIGELKKITRACDEIVRVVFVVDDSMTEDDINAIADFVEESDQIDELSFRQRVDENYESTYHLHDFLKAGHQKRWWYIEQCDYNTYYHNGKLYTKYTDIFDKE
;
A
#
# COMPACT_ATOMS: atom_id res chain seq x y z
N VAL A 1 2.45 -4.74 7.03
CA VAL A 1 3.36 -3.79 7.70
C VAL A 1 3.25 -2.46 6.99
N SER A 2 2.84 -1.44 7.70
CA SER A 2 2.80 -0.04 7.26
C SER A 2 3.02 0.82 8.50
N GLY A 3 3.33 2.10 8.33
CA GLY A 3 3.57 2.96 9.48
C GLY A 3 3.58 4.44 9.13
N GLY A 4 4.01 5.30 10.04
CA GLY A 4 4.17 6.74 9.83
C GLY A 4 5.33 7.12 8.89
N GLY A 5 5.82 6.17 8.11
CA GLY A 5 6.83 6.28 7.07
C GLY A 5 6.85 5.00 6.24
N ASP A 6 7.65 4.97 5.18
CA ASP A 6 7.79 3.77 4.37
C ASP A 6 8.59 2.69 5.14
N PRO A 7 8.09 1.47 5.31
CA PRO A 7 8.77 0.42 6.05
C PRO A 7 10.08 -0.04 5.40
N LEU A 8 10.27 0.22 4.11
CA LEU A 8 11.52 -0.10 3.41
C LEU A 8 12.59 0.99 3.55
N PHE A 9 12.22 2.18 4.06
CA PHE A 9 13.17 3.24 4.29
C PHE A 9 14.17 2.80 5.37
N HIS A 10 15.46 2.75 5.02
CA HIS A 10 16.55 2.28 5.88
C HIS A 10 16.31 0.89 6.51
N TRP A 11 15.60 -0.02 5.82
CA TRP A 11 15.26 -1.34 6.34
C TRP A 11 16.48 -2.13 6.86
N TRP A 12 17.64 -1.94 6.27
CA TRP A 12 18.89 -2.61 6.66
C TRP A 12 19.41 -2.21 8.04
N GLU A 13 19.02 -1.06 8.57
CA GLU A 13 19.32 -0.63 9.94
C GLU A 13 18.44 -1.35 10.97
N HIS A 14 17.32 -1.94 10.51
CA HIS A 14 16.32 -2.59 11.32
C HIS A 14 16.21 -4.10 11.08
N GLN A 15 17.28 -4.75 10.59
CA GLN A 15 17.26 -6.18 10.23
C GLN A 15 16.81 -7.10 11.37
N PHE A 16 17.24 -6.85 12.60
CA PHE A 16 16.84 -7.64 13.76
C PHE A 16 15.35 -7.51 14.08
N TRP A 17 14.78 -6.33 13.89
CA TRP A 17 13.34 -6.12 14.04
C TRP A 17 12.56 -6.92 12.98
N TRP A 18 12.99 -6.87 11.72
CA TRP A 18 12.39 -7.64 10.64
C TRP A 18 12.48 -9.14 10.92
N LEU A 19 13.63 -9.63 11.33
CA LEU A 19 13.82 -11.05 11.68
C LEU A 19 12.89 -11.47 12.82
N GLY A 20 12.75 -10.65 13.86
CA GLY A 20 11.82 -10.87 14.96
C GLY A 20 10.37 -10.94 14.48
N LEU A 21 9.93 -9.99 13.64
CA LEU A 21 8.60 -9.96 13.06
C LEU A 21 8.31 -11.25 12.25
N PHE A 22 9.20 -11.63 11.35
CA PHE A 22 9.05 -12.84 10.54
C PHE A 22 8.95 -14.10 11.41
N THR A 23 9.78 -14.20 12.44
CA THR A 23 9.79 -15.33 13.37
C THR A 23 8.45 -15.44 14.11
N VAL A 24 7.94 -14.33 14.65
CA VAL A 24 6.66 -14.31 15.39
C VAL A 24 5.49 -14.65 14.46
N CYS A 25 5.44 -14.03 13.28
CA CYS A 25 4.34 -14.26 12.34
C CYS A 25 4.35 -15.68 11.80
N SER A 26 5.51 -16.23 11.47
CA SER A 26 5.65 -17.62 11.05
C SER A 26 5.20 -18.60 12.16
N SER A 27 5.65 -18.39 13.38
CA SER A 27 5.25 -19.21 14.53
C SER A 27 3.75 -19.15 14.80
N ALA A 28 3.15 -17.98 14.63
CA ALA A 28 1.71 -17.77 14.79
C ALA A 28 0.89 -18.15 13.53
N ARG A 29 1.53 -18.64 12.47
CA ARG A 29 0.91 -18.92 11.16
C ARG A 29 0.12 -17.73 10.61
N ARG A 30 0.67 -16.52 10.74
CA ARG A 30 0.07 -15.28 10.23
C ARG A 30 0.74 -14.88 8.92
N ARG A 31 -0.09 -14.48 7.95
CA ARG A 31 0.39 -13.90 6.71
C ARG A 31 0.77 -12.45 6.94
N LEU A 32 1.80 -12.01 6.23
CA LEU A 32 2.26 -10.63 6.24
C LEU A 32 1.93 -9.96 4.90
N GLU A 33 1.51 -8.72 4.97
CA GLU A 33 1.46 -7.80 3.83
C GLU A 33 2.46 -6.67 4.07
N LEU A 34 3.18 -6.29 3.03
CA LEU A 34 4.04 -5.13 3.01
C LEU A 34 3.33 -4.00 2.28
N HIS A 35 3.17 -2.85 2.91
CA HIS A 35 2.68 -1.63 2.27
C HIS A 35 3.83 -0.66 2.11
N THR A 36 4.11 -0.25 0.88
CA THR A 36 5.25 0.61 0.58
C THR A 36 4.92 1.56 -0.58
N SER A 37 5.50 2.76 -0.54
CA SER A 37 5.56 3.68 -1.68
C SER A 37 6.88 3.55 -2.44
N TYR A 38 7.76 2.69 -1.96
CA TYR A 38 9.07 2.51 -2.55
C TYR A 38 9.00 1.54 -3.72
N ILE A 39 9.15 2.08 -4.91
CA ILE A 39 9.22 1.30 -6.14
C ILE A 39 10.70 1.17 -6.49
N SER A 40 11.20 -0.07 -6.57
CA SER A 40 12.58 -0.36 -6.91
C SER A 40 12.92 0.30 -8.25
N THR A 41 13.83 1.27 -8.21
CA THR A 41 14.52 1.74 -9.41
C THR A 41 15.88 1.05 -9.45
N ASP A 42 16.43 0.82 -10.64
CA ASP A 42 17.67 0.05 -10.92
C ASP A 42 18.89 0.41 -10.07
N ASP A 43 18.87 1.49 -9.30
CA ASP A 43 20.03 2.04 -8.63
C ASP A 43 20.30 1.51 -7.23
N SER A 44 19.43 0.70 -6.62
CA SER A 44 19.70 0.24 -5.26
C SER A 44 19.78 -1.29 -5.16
N LYS A 45 21.01 -1.80 -5.27
CA LYS A 45 21.36 -3.19 -4.90
C LYS A 45 20.85 -3.60 -3.50
N MET A 46 20.46 -2.64 -2.68
CA MET A 46 19.98 -2.82 -1.31
C MET A 46 18.58 -3.45 -1.27
N PHE A 47 17.74 -3.20 -2.27
CA PHE A 47 16.40 -3.79 -2.34
C PHE A 47 16.40 -5.23 -2.84
N VAL A 48 17.39 -5.62 -3.60
CA VAL A 48 17.60 -7.03 -4.03
C VAL A 48 17.79 -7.97 -2.84
N LEU A 49 18.25 -7.46 -1.70
CA LEU A 49 18.51 -8.24 -0.49
C LEU A 49 17.33 -8.26 0.49
N PHE A 50 16.29 -7.46 0.26
CA PHE A 50 15.11 -7.48 1.12
C PHE A 50 14.32 -8.77 0.90
N PRO A 51 13.91 -9.48 1.95
CA PRO A 51 13.28 -10.80 1.83
C PRO A 51 11.78 -10.69 1.46
N TYR A 52 11.47 -10.22 0.25
CA TYR A 52 10.09 -10.08 -0.24
C TYR A 52 9.29 -11.38 -0.14
N SER A 53 9.93 -12.53 -0.33
CA SER A 53 9.29 -13.86 -0.22
C SER A 53 8.70 -14.18 1.17
N MET A 54 9.00 -13.38 2.19
CA MET A 54 8.39 -13.51 3.51
C MET A 54 6.98 -12.92 3.59
N PHE A 55 6.57 -12.19 2.56
CA PHE A 55 5.25 -11.57 2.47
C PHE A 55 4.34 -12.37 1.53
N SER A 56 3.08 -12.45 1.86
CA SER A 56 2.05 -13.05 0.99
C SER A 56 1.50 -12.05 -0.02
N ARG A 57 1.72 -10.77 0.24
CA ARG A 57 1.29 -9.66 -0.64
C ARG A 57 2.20 -8.47 -0.45
N ILE A 58 2.56 -7.85 -1.57
CA ILE A 58 3.20 -6.53 -1.61
C ILE A 58 2.18 -5.53 -2.12
N VAL A 59 1.98 -4.46 -1.39
CA VAL A 59 1.03 -3.39 -1.71
C VAL A 59 1.80 -2.12 -2.00
N TYR A 60 1.83 -1.73 -3.26
CA TYR A 60 2.46 -0.49 -3.70
C TYR A 60 1.46 0.66 -3.67
N HIS A 61 1.78 1.73 -2.95
CA HIS A 61 1.02 2.98 -2.97
C HIS A 61 1.62 3.89 -4.04
N VAL A 62 0.85 4.20 -5.08
CA VAL A 62 1.29 5.00 -6.22
C VAL A 62 0.40 6.22 -6.43
N HIS A 63 0.99 7.30 -6.94
CA HIS A 63 0.33 8.58 -7.11
C HIS A 63 0.25 9.03 -8.58
N ASN A 64 0.93 8.33 -9.46
CA ASN A 64 0.94 8.65 -10.89
C ASN A 64 1.27 7.43 -11.75
N ILE A 65 0.92 7.53 -13.04
CA ILE A 65 1.12 6.44 -14.01
C ILE A 65 2.60 6.11 -14.24
N GLY A 66 3.50 7.07 -14.05
CA GLY A 66 4.94 6.86 -14.17
C GLY A 66 5.50 5.96 -13.09
N GLU A 67 4.98 6.05 -11.87
CA GLU A 67 5.27 5.13 -10.76
C GLU A 67 4.69 3.75 -11.04
N LEU A 68 3.41 3.68 -11.46
CA LEU A 68 2.74 2.45 -11.79
C LEU A 68 3.53 1.59 -12.81
N LYS A 69 4.03 2.23 -13.87
CA LYS A 69 4.81 1.57 -14.93
C LYS A 69 6.18 1.06 -14.50
N LYS A 70 6.67 1.46 -13.35
CA LYS A 70 7.96 1.00 -12.80
C LYS A 70 7.83 -0.22 -11.90
N ILE A 71 6.61 -0.62 -11.56
CA ILE A 71 6.38 -1.77 -10.70
C ILE A 71 6.85 -3.02 -11.42
N THR A 72 7.70 -3.78 -10.77
CA THR A 72 8.16 -5.10 -11.20
C THR A 72 7.94 -6.09 -10.07
N ARG A 73 7.48 -7.29 -10.42
CA ARG A 73 7.29 -8.39 -9.47
C ARG A 73 8.65 -8.90 -8.99
N ALA A 74 8.85 -8.91 -7.68
CA ALA A 74 10.11 -9.34 -7.08
C ALA A 74 10.18 -10.87 -6.91
N CYS A 75 9.06 -11.53 -6.61
CA CYS A 75 8.92 -12.98 -6.45
C CYS A 75 7.44 -13.40 -6.66
N ASP A 76 7.05 -14.59 -6.22
CA ASP A 76 5.72 -15.18 -6.49
C ASP A 76 4.59 -14.67 -5.58
N GLU A 77 4.81 -13.59 -4.85
CA GLU A 77 3.78 -12.95 -4.01
C GLU A 77 2.71 -12.25 -4.86
N ILE A 78 1.56 -12.00 -4.23
CA ILE A 78 0.52 -11.17 -4.84
C ILE A 78 0.98 -9.71 -4.83
N VAL A 79 0.99 -9.10 -6.00
CA VAL A 79 1.26 -7.66 -6.16
C VAL A 79 -0.04 -6.90 -6.27
N ARG A 80 -0.32 -6.04 -5.28
CA ARG A 80 -1.44 -5.12 -5.30
C ARG A 80 -0.94 -3.69 -5.49
N VAL A 81 -1.65 -2.94 -6.30
CA VAL A 81 -1.50 -1.48 -6.37
C VAL A 81 -2.64 -0.81 -5.64
N VAL A 82 -2.31 0.17 -4.82
CA VAL A 82 -3.26 1.17 -4.30
C VAL A 82 -2.94 2.49 -4.97
N PHE A 83 -3.75 2.87 -5.95
CA PHE A 83 -3.60 4.14 -6.65
C PHE A 83 -4.32 5.24 -5.88
N VAL A 84 -3.60 6.33 -5.58
CA VAL A 84 -4.15 7.46 -4.83
C VAL A 84 -4.78 8.43 -5.81
N VAL A 85 -6.10 8.59 -5.73
CA VAL A 85 -6.89 9.47 -6.59
C VAL A 85 -6.91 10.87 -6.00
N ASP A 86 -6.53 11.87 -6.79
CA ASP A 86 -6.60 13.28 -6.45
C ASP A 86 -7.63 14.04 -7.33
N ASP A 87 -7.84 15.30 -7.03
CA ASP A 87 -8.87 16.14 -7.67
C ASP A 87 -8.58 16.48 -9.13
N SER A 88 -7.39 16.19 -9.63
CA SER A 88 -7.00 16.43 -11.03
C SER A 88 -7.38 15.28 -11.97
N MET A 89 -7.69 14.12 -11.42
CA MET A 89 -7.97 12.90 -12.20
C MET A 89 -9.40 12.91 -12.75
N THR A 90 -9.56 12.27 -13.90
CA THR A 90 -10.83 12.06 -14.59
C THR A 90 -11.24 10.59 -14.60
N GLU A 91 -12.48 10.30 -14.97
CA GLU A 91 -12.94 8.91 -15.18
C GLU A 91 -12.13 8.18 -16.24
N ASP A 92 -11.68 8.90 -17.28
CA ASP A 92 -10.82 8.35 -18.34
C ASP A 92 -9.45 7.95 -17.80
N ASP A 93 -8.87 8.74 -16.88
CA ASP A 93 -7.62 8.38 -16.21
C ASP A 93 -7.76 7.11 -15.37
N ILE A 94 -8.87 6.99 -14.64
CA ILE A 94 -9.17 5.78 -13.84
C ILE A 94 -9.29 4.55 -14.73
N ASN A 95 -10.01 4.67 -15.85
CA ASN A 95 -10.15 3.58 -16.82
C ASN A 95 -8.80 3.20 -17.44
N ALA A 96 -7.99 4.18 -17.85
CA ALA A 96 -6.67 3.93 -18.43
C ALA A 96 -5.73 3.22 -17.43
N ILE A 97 -5.79 3.56 -16.15
CA ILE A 97 -5.05 2.86 -15.09
C ILE A 97 -5.54 1.41 -14.96
N ALA A 98 -6.85 1.20 -14.97
CA ALA A 98 -7.43 -0.13 -14.86
C ALA A 98 -7.06 -1.01 -16.07
N ASP A 99 -7.17 -0.47 -17.29
CA ASP A 99 -6.75 -1.16 -18.53
C ASP A 99 -5.27 -1.56 -18.47
N PHE A 100 -4.40 -0.64 -18.03
CA PHE A 100 -2.98 -0.92 -17.87
C PHE A 100 -2.71 -2.07 -16.89
N VAL A 101 -3.43 -2.10 -15.76
CA VAL A 101 -3.25 -3.17 -14.77
C VAL A 101 -3.80 -4.50 -15.28
N GLU A 102 -4.94 -4.51 -15.99
CA GLU A 102 -5.53 -5.70 -16.58
C GLU A 102 -4.60 -6.35 -17.65
N GLU A 103 -3.80 -5.53 -18.34
CA GLU A 103 -2.81 -5.98 -19.34
C GLU A 103 -1.45 -6.36 -18.73
N SER A 104 -1.21 -6.01 -17.47
CA SER A 104 0.09 -6.21 -16.81
C SER A 104 0.22 -7.63 -16.26
N ASP A 105 1.38 -8.27 -16.52
CA ASP A 105 1.80 -9.51 -15.85
C ASP A 105 2.52 -9.29 -14.51
N GLN A 106 2.76 -8.02 -14.14
CA GLN A 106 3.48 -7.64 -12.93
C GLN A 106 2.56 -7.34 -11.74
N ILE A 107 1.27 -7.10 -12.00
CA ILE A 107 0.29 -6.62 -11.01
C ILE A 107 -0.93 -7.54 -11.02
N ASP A 108 -1.32 -8.04 -9.85
CA ASP A 108 -2.46 -8.97 -9.71
C ASP A 108 -3.75 -8.24 -9.30
N GLU A 109 -3.63 -7.16 -8.53
CA GLU A 109 -4.78 -6.51 -7.91
C GLU A 109 -4.65 -4.99 -7.99
N LEU A 110 -5.75 -4.31 -8.35
CA LEU A 110 -5.86 -2.87 -8.36
C LEU A 110 -6.84 -2.41 -7.27
N SER A 111 -6.43 -1.39 -6.54
CA SER A 111 -7.28 -0.66 -5.62
C SER A 111 -7.15 0.84 -5.85
N PHE A 112 -8.23 1.58 -5.69
CA PHE A 112 -8.21 3.03 -5.63
C PHE A 112 -8.53 3.52 -4.23
N ARG A 113 -7.86 4.58 -3.83
CA ARG A 113 -8.08 5.27 -2.57
C ARG A 113 -8.08 6.77 -2.82
N GLN A 114 -9.00 7.49 -2.19
CA GLN A 114 -9.00 8.96 -2.25
C GLN A 114 -7.79 9.53 -1.52
N ARG A 115 -7.22 10.58 -2.09
CA ARG A 115 -6.26 11.41 -1.38
C ARG A 115 -6.94 12.07 -0.19
N VAL A 116 -6.24 12.13 0.92
CA VAL A 116 -6.65 12.89 2.10
C VAL A 116 -5.74 14.08 2.28
N ASP A 117 -6.27 15.14 2.85
CA ASP A 117 -5.52 16.30 3.27
C ASP A 117 -4.79 16.07 4.62
N GLU A 118 -4.20 17.11 5.17
CA GLU A 118 -3.51 17.10 6.46
C GLU A 118 -4.43 16.83 7.66
N ASN A 119 -5.76 17.01 7.51
CA ASN A 119 -6.77 16.71 8.50
C ASN A 119 -7.40 15.32 8.31
N TYR A 120 -6.87 14.52 7.38
CA TYR A 120 -7.41 13.22 6.95
C TYR A 120 -8.81 13.32 6.33
N GLU A 121 -9.19 14.49 5.81
CA GLU A 121 -10.42 14.68 5.06
C GLU A 121 -10.19 14.43 3.57
N SER A 122 -11.18 13.83 2.90
CA SER A 122 -11.17 13.57 1.47
C SER A 122 -12.21 14.43 0.78
N THR A 123 -11.88 14.93 -0.41
CA THR A 123 -12.84 15.61 -1.29
C THR A 123 -13.89 14.66 -1.89
N TYR A 124 -13.67 13.34 -1.77
CA TYR A 124 -14.48 12.30 -2.40
C TYR A 124 -14.63 12.47 -3.91
N HIS A 125 -13.60 13.00 -4.56
CA HIS A 125 -13.54 13.15 -5.99
C HIS A 125 -13.72 11.79 -6.69
N LEU A 126 -14.59 11.73 -7.72
CA LEU A 126 -14.97 10.49 -8.43
C LEU A 126 -15.54 9.37 -7.53
N HIS A 127 -16.03 9.69 -6.33
CA HIS A 127 -16.51 8.70 -5.37
C HIS A 127 -17.53 7.71 -5.96
N ASP A 128 -18.57 8.22 -6.60
CA ASP A 128 -19.65 7.39 -7.16
C ASP A 128 -19.15 6.49 -8.30
N PHE A 129 -18.27 7.02 -9.15
CA PHE A 129 -17.63 6.28 -10.22
C PHE A 129 -16.74 5.15 -9.69
N LEU A 130 -15.88 5.45 -8.73
CA LEU A 130 -15.01 4.46 -8.09
C LEU A 130 -15.80 3.37 -7.38
N LYS A 131 -16.90 3.76 -6.73
CA LYS A 131 -17.80 2.82 -6.06
C LYS A 131 -18.57 1.93 -7.04
N ALA A 132 -18.97 2.46 -8.19
CA ALA A 132 -19.63 1.68 -9.23
C ALA A 132 -18.73 0.61 -9.88
N GLY A 133 -17.41 0.85 -9.93
CA GLY A 133 -16.40 -0.10 -10.42
C GLY A 133 -15.90 -1.09 -9.37
N HIS A 134 -16.26 -0.89 -8.10
CA HIS A 134 -15.82 -1.74 -6.99
C HIS A 134 -16.23 -3.21 -7.18
N GLN A 135 -15.31 -4.13 -6.94
CA GLN A 135 -15.42 -5.58 -7.14
C GLN A 135 -15.70 -6.03 -8.60
N LYS A 136 -15.60 -5.12 -9.57
CA LYS A 136 -15.72 -5.43 -11.00
C LYS A 136 -14.38 -5.36 -11.71
N ARG A 137 -13.70 -4.22 -11.57
CA ARG A 137 -12.39 -3.95 -12.18
C ARG A 137 -11.32 -3.59 -11.14
N TRP A 138 -11.73 -3.06 -9.99
CA TRP A 138 -10.85 -2.62 -8.92
C TRP A 138 -11.52 -2.74 -7.55
N TRP A 139 -10.72 -2.57 -6.50
CA TRP A 139 -11.22 -2.36 -5.15
C TRP A 139 -11.23 -0.86 -4.86
N TYR A 140 -12.35 -0.34 -4.36
CA TYR A 140 -12.40 1.01 -3.85
C TYR A 140 -12.28 0.99 -2.33
N ILE A 141 -11.24 1.66 -1.80
CA ILE A 141 -10.95 1.73 -0.38
C ILE A 141 -11.53 3.04 0.14
N GLU A 142 -12.69 2.95 0.77
CA GLU A 142 -13.30 4.10 1.46
C GLU A 142 -12.49 4.43 2.73
N GLN A 143 -12.42 5.72 3.06
CA GLN A 143 -11.76 6.19 4.27
C GLN A 143 -12.63 5.84 5.48
N CYS A 144 -12.27 4.77 6.18
CA CYS A 144 -12.91 4.38 7.42
C CYS A 144 -11.89 3.67 8.29
N ASP A 145 -11.95 3.94 9.57
CA ASP A 145 -11.06 3.33 10.55
C ASP A 145 -11.52 1.91 10.88
N TYR A 146 -11.10 0.95 10.02
CA TYR A 146 -11.29 -0.48 10.32
C TYR A 146 -10.08 -1.11 11.00
N ASN A 147 -9.00 -0.35 11.16
CA ASN A 147 -7.75 -0.88 11.66
C ASN A 147 -7.62 -0.70 13.17
N THR A 148 -6.82 -1.56 13.77
CA THR A 148 -6.31 -1.35 15.10
C THR A 148 -4.84 -0.98 14.99
N TYR A 149 -4.48 0.15 15.57
CA TYR A 149 -3.13 0.69 15.51
C TYR A 149 -2.39 0.41 16.81
N TYR A 150 -1.15 -0.02 16.72
CA TYR A 150 -0.30 -0.21 17.88
C TYR A 150 0.78 0.87 17.90
N HIS A 151 0.83 1.65 18.97
CA HIS A 151 1.85 2.68 19.16
C HIS A 151 2.23 2.77 20.63
N ASN A 152 3.54 2.79 20.92
CA ASN A 152 4.08 2.94 22.28
C ASN A 152 3.43 2.02 23.35
N GLY A 153 3.19 0.75 23.02
CA GLY A 153 2.62 -0.21 23.95
C GLY A 153 1.10 -0.18 24.11
N LYS A 154 0.41 0.72 23.39
CA LYS A 154 -1.05 0.88 23.42
C LYS A 154 -1.69 0.54 22.09
N LEU A 155 -2.96 0.11 22.13
CA LEU A 155 -3.81 -0.11 20.97
C LEU A 155 -4.79 1.05 20.82
N TYR A 156 -4.98 1.50 19.58
CA TYR A 156 -5.87 2.59 19.18
C TYR A 156 -6.81 2.10 18.10
N THR A 157 -8.04 2.58 18.09
CA THR A 157 -9.04 2.26 17.06
C THR A 157 -9.11 3.31 15.96
N LYS A 158 -8.51 4.47 16.17
CA LYS A 158 -8.38 5.54 15.19
C LYS A 158 -6.93 5.96 15.05
N TYR A 159 -6.52 6.27 13.83
CA TYR A 159 -5.16 6.73 13.55
C TYR A 159 -4.87 8.10 14.20
N THR A 160 -5.84 8.99 14.19
CA THR A 160 -5.74 10.32 14.80
C THR A 160 -5.48 10.28 16.31
N ASP A 161 -6.03 9.28 17.00
CA ASP A 161 -5.88 9.14 18.46
C ASP A 161 -4.41 8.87 18.89
N ILE A 162 -3.55 8.47 17.94
CA ILE A 162 -2.11 8.27 18.19
C ILE A 162 -1.39 9.59 18.48
N PHE A 163 -1.89 10.69 17.92
CA PHE A 163 -1.29 12.01 17.99
C PHE A 163 -1.96 12.92 19.03
N ASP A 164 -3.08 12.49 19.60
CA ASP A 164 -3.70 13.20 20.70
C ASP A 164 -2.74 13.17 21.89
N LYS A 165 -2.14 14.31 22.16
CA LYS A 165 -1.15 14.49 23.22
C LYS A 165 -1.82 14.25 24.57
N GLU A 166 -1.16 13.43 25.39
CA GLU A 166 -1.38 13.42 26.83
C GLU A 166 -1.16 14.79 27.46
#